data_ba4daa48b6c1342281255450af9b47cd
#
_entry.id   ba4daa48b6c1342281255450af9b47cd
#
_cell.length_a   1.000
_cell.length_b   1.000
_cell.length_c   1.000
_cell.angle_alpha   90.00
_cell.angle_beta   90.00
_cell.angle_gamma   90.00
#
_symmetry.space_group_name_H-M   'P 1'
#
loop_
_entity.id
_entity.type
_entity.pdbx_description
1 polymer ?
#
loop_
_entity_poly.entity_id
_entity_poly.type
_entity_poly.pdbx_seq_one_letter_code
_entity_poly.pdbx_strand_id
1 'polypeptide(L)'
;YNFKILEDKQLLDNEIVGKMYREDMESAKYLNFRLIFRDTIAKFENTQIAELDGKETKGALMKSRCRKEIIVYKDSIYQNNSEGAFEENQYLIVKPIEKKWNLTNESKKIDNYICYKATTEYIVINSKGKIVHTVIAWYCPEIPYKFGPAGYGGLPGMILELQEKNNVFGAIKIELKAPLEKIQIPKKGIKISHQEY
;
A
#
# COMPACT_ATOMS: atom_id res chain seq x y z
N TYR A 1 3.10 -9.87 -1.47
CA TYR A 1 2.91 -9.23 -0.17
C TYR A 1 1.68 -9.80 0.53
N ASN A 2 1.81 -10.09 1.81
CA ASN A 2 0.67 -10.27 2.70
C ASN A 2 0.25 -8.92 3.30
N PHE A 3 -0.95 -8.90 3.88
CA PHE A 3 -1.46 -7.75 4.61
C PHE A 3 -1.80 -8.14 6.03
N LYS A 4 -1.47 -7.28 6.98
CA LYS A 4 -1.77 -7.46 8.41
C LYS A 4 -2.30 -6.16 8.99
N ILE A 5 -3.22 -6.27 9.92
CA ILE A 5 -3.67 -5.17 10.78
C ILE A 5 -3.14 -5.46 12.19
N LEU A 6 -2.33 -4.54 12.72
CA LEU A 6 -1.77 -4.66 14.07
C LEU A 6 -2.82 -4.37 15.12
N GLU A 7 -2.63 -4.92 16.29
CA GLU A 7 -3.50 -4.65 17.44
C GLU A 7 -3.48 -3.17 17.85
N ASP A 8 -4.67 -2.67 18.16
CA ASP A 8 -4.87 -1.35 18.74
C ASP A 8 -5.82 -1.50 19.92
N LYS A 9 -5.26 -1.39 21.14
CA LYS A 9 -6.02 -1.61 22.36
C LYS A 9 -7.22 -0.67 22.49
N GLN A 10 -7.08 0.59 22.08
CA GLN A 10 -8.17 1.56 22.17
C GLN A 10 -9.34 1.18 21.25
N LEU A 11 -9.03 0.63 20.06
CA LEU A 11 -10.05 0.14 19.16
C LEU A 11 -10.65 -1.18 19.61
N LEU A 12 -9.82 -2.08 20.13
CA LEU A 12 -10.26 -3.40 20.61
C LEU A 12 -11.14 -3.32 21.85
N ASP A 13 -10.88 -2.38 22.75
CA ASP A 13 -11.64 -2.16 23.98
C ASP A 13 -12.96 -1.37 23.75
N ASN A 14 -13.16 -0.83 22.54
CA ASN A 14 -14.39 -0.14 22.19
C ASN A 14 -15.52 -1.16 21.90
N GLU A 15 -16.66 -1.02 22.60
CA GLU A 15 -17.79 -1.96 22.49
C GLU A 15 -18.37 -2.05 21.07
N ILE A 16 -18.40 -0.93 20.33
CA ILE A 16 -19.04 -0.86 19.01
C ILE A 16 -18.04 -1.30 17.92
N VAL A 17 -16.84 -0.75 17.95
CA VAL A 17 -15.83 -0.91 16.90
C VAL A 17 -14.98 -2.16 17.09
N GLY A 18 -14.80 -2.62 18.33
CA GLY A 18 -13.85 -3.68 18.68
C GLY A 18 -14.16 -5.02 18.02
N LYS A 19 -15.44 -5.37 17.89
CA LYS A 19 -15.85 -6.60 17.19
C LYS A 19 -15.44 -6.54 15.71
N MET A 20 -15.83 -5.46 15.03
CA MET A 20 -15.51 -5.26 13.61
C MET A 20 -14.00 -5.17 13.38
N TYR A 21 -13.27 -4.55 14.31
CA TYR A 21 -11.80 -4.46 14.22
C TYR A 21 -11.13 -5.84 14.32
N ARG A 22 -11.60 -6.72 15.22
CA ARG A 22 -11.12 -8.11 15.30
C ARG A 22 -11.42 -8.91 14.04
N GLU A 23 -12.63 -8.76 13.49
CA GLU A 23 -13.02 -9.41 12.22
C GLU A 23 -12.13 -8.95 11.07
N ASP A 24 -11.82 -7.66 11.00
CA ASP A 24 -10.89 -7.09 10.00
C ASP A 24 -9.46 -7.63 10.17
N MET A 25 -8.97 -7.74 11.40
CA MET A 25 -7.65 -8.33 11.69
C MET A 25 -7.56 -9.78 11.24
N GLU A 26 -8.59 -10.57 11.54
CA GLU A 26 -8.64 -11.98 11.13
C GLU A 26 -8.76 -12.12 9.60
N SER A 27 -9.59 -11.31 8.96
CA SER A 27 -9.80 -11.37 7.52
C SER A 27 -8.62 -10.81 6.72
N ALA A 28 -7.84 -9.89 7.29
CA ALA A 28 -6.62 -9.35 6.66
C ALA A 28 -5.60 -10.44 6.30
N LYS A 29 -5.54 -11.53 7.07
CA LYS A 29 -4.63 -12.67 6.83
C LYS A 29 -4.86 -13.36 5.49
N TYR A 30 -6.04 -13.22 4.93
CA TYR A 30 -6.40 -13.81 3.63
C TYR A 30 -6.13 -12.87 2.46
N LEU A 31 -5.79 -11.61 2.70
CA LEU A 31 -5.47 -10.67 1.65
C LEU A 31 -4.02 -10.83 1.18
N ASN A 32 -3.86 -11.05 -0.11
CA ASN A 32 -2.56 -11.10 -0.76
C ASN A 32 -2.49 -10.08 -1.88
N PHE A 33 -1.34 -9.45 -2.00
CA PHE A 33 -1.09 -8.42 -2.99
C PHE A 33 0.13 -8.76 -3.81
N ARG A 34 0.14 -8.32 -5.05
CA ARG A 34 1.24 -8.49 -5.98
C ARG A 34 1.76 -7.13 -6.43
N LEU A 35 3.07 -6.94 -6.36
CA LEU A 35 3.78 -5.82 -6.97
C LEU A 35 4.48 -6.34 -8.22
N ILE A 36 4.02 -5.89 -9.38
CA ILE A 36 4.64 -6.14 -10.67
C ILE A 36 5.38 -4.87 -11.06
N PHE A 37 6.63 -4.98 -11.49
CA PHE A 37 7.42 -3.81 -11.82
C PHE A 37 8.35 -4.07 -13.00
N ARG A 38 8.65 -3.01 -13.72
CA ARG A 38 9.61 -3.00 -14.82
C ARG A 38 10.09 -1.58 -15.06
N ASP A 39 11.39 -1.38 -15.17
CA ASP A 39 12.00 -0.07 -15.46
C ASP A 39 11.43 1.06 -14.60
N THR A 40 10.55 1.87 -15.16
CA THR A 40 9.96 3.05 -14.53
C THR A 40 8.46 2.90 -14.22
N ILE A 41 7.93 1.70 -14.32
CA ILE A 41 6.51 1.41 -14.08
C ILE A 41 6.34 0.27 -13.07
N ALA A 42 5.36 0.42 -12.18
CA ALA A 42 4.93 -0.64 -11.28
C ALA A 42 3.41 -0.66 -11.16
N LYS A 43 2.88 -1.86 -10.91
CA LYS A 43 1.46 -2.10 -10.61
C LYS A 43 1.37 -2.87 -9.30
N PHE A 44 0.59 -2.35 -8.36
CA PHE A 44 0.26 -3.01 -7.12
C PHE A 44 -1.23 -3.35 -7.10
N GLU A 45 -1.56 -4.61 -6.87
CA GLU A 45 -2.93 -5.08 -6.96
C GLU A 45 -3.22 -6.18 -5.94
N ASN A 46 -4.49 -6.29 -5.54
CA ASN A 46 -4.97 -7.44 -4.80
C ASN A 46 -5.07 -8.63 -5.75
N THR A 47 -4.51 -9.79 -5.36
CA THR A 47 -4.52 -11.00 -6.18
C THR A 47 -5.73 -11.90 -5.90
N GLN A 48 -6.49 -11.63 -4.86
CA GLN A 48 -7.67 -12.41 -4.52
C GLN A 48 -8.91 -11.82 -5.21
N ILE A 49 -9.29 -12.41 -6.31
CA ILE A 49 -10.52 -12.09 -7.04
C ILE A 49 -11.67 -13.05 -6.65
N ALA A 50 -11.39 -14.11 -5.91
CA ALA A 50 -12.37 -15.14 -5.62
C ALA A 50 -12.97 -14.98 -4.22
N GLU A 51 -14.26 -15.17 -4.17
CA GLU A 51 -15.06 -15.46 -2.99
C GLU A 51 -14.33 -16.48 -2.10
N LEU A 52 -13.74 -16.00 -1.03
CA LEU A 52 -13.25 -16.86 0.04
C LEU A 52 -14.50 -17.40 0.74
N ASP A 53 -14.92 -18.62 0.42
CA ASP A 53 -16.00 -19.38 1.04
C ASP A 53 -16.52 -18.75 2.35
N GLY A 54 -17.47 -17.80 2.24
CA GLY A 54 -18.15 -17.17 3.37
C GLY A 54 -17.33 -16.24 4.27
N LYS A 55 -16.06 -15.90 3.94
CA LYS A 55 -15.24 -14.97 4.74
C LYS A 55 -15.36 -13.55 4.19
N GLU A 56 -15.90 -12.67 5.00
CA GLU A 56 -16.07 -11.27 4.64
C GLU A 56 -14.76 -10.50 4.79
N THR A 57 -14.07 -10.24 3.67
CA THR A 57 -12.77 -9.51 3.65
C THR A 57 -12.93 -8.03 3.34
N LYS A 58 -14.15 -7.55 3.15
CA LYS A 58 -14.42 -6.16 2.71
C LYS A 58 -13.82 -5.12 3.64
N GLY A 59 -13.98 -5.27 4.96
CA GLY A 59 -13.47 -4.32 5.93
C GLY A 59 -11.93 -4.24 5.92
N ALA A 60 -11.26 -5.40 5.93
CA ALA A 60 -9.80 -5.45 5.81
C ALA A 60 -9.31 -4.88 4.48
N LEU A 61 -10.00 -5.17 3.37
CA LEU A 61 -9.66 -4.62 2.06
C LEU A 61 -9.85 -3.10 2.00
N MET A 62 -10.87 -2.55 2.64
CA MET A 62 -11.04 -1.10 2.79
C MET A 62 -9.88 -0.48 3.57
N LYS A 63 -9.47 -1.10 4.68
CA LYS A 63 -8.33 -0.63 5.49
C LYS A 63 -7.02 -0.66 4.73
N SER A 64 -6.83 -1.61 3.80
CA SER A 64 -5.64 -1.68 2.95
C SER A 64 -5.51 -0.49 2.00
N ARG A 65 -6.61 0.21 1.69
CA ARG A 65 -6.72 1.25 0.65
C ARG A 65 -6.33 0.79 -0.76
N CYS A 66 -6.19 -0.52 -0.95
CA CYS A 66 -5.77 -1.14 -2.21
C CYS A 66 -6.87 -2.06 -2.76
N ARG A 67 -8.13 -1.59 -2.73
CA ARG A 67 -9.29 -2.34 -3.26
C ARG A 67 -9.17 -2.59 -4.76
N LYS A 68 -8.54 -1.67 -5.45
CA LYS A 68 -8.27 -1.71 -6.88
C LYS A 68 -6.76 -1.56 -7.11
N GLU A 69 -6.37 -1.77 -8.35
CA GLU A 69 -4.98 -1.61 -8.73
C GLU A 69 -4.47 -0.17 -8.58
N ILE A 70 -3.22 -0.06 -8.21
CA ILE A 70 -2.47 1.19 -8.15
C ILE A 70 -1.31 1.06 -9.14
N ILE A 71 -1.22 1.96 -10.11
CA ILE A 71 -0.13 1.99 -11.07
C ILE A 71 0.75 3.21 -10.79
N VAL A 72 2.03 2.99 -10.66
CA VAL A 72 3.05 4.04 -10.54
C VAL A 72 3.80 4.11 -11.86
N TYR A 73 3.78 5.26 -12.52
CA TYR A 73 4.53 5.48 -13.76
C TYR A 73 5.11 6.89 -13.77
N LYS A 74 6.43 6.98 -13.90
CA LYS A 74 7.15 8.26 -13.79
C LYS A 74 6.75 8.99 -12.50
N ASP A 75 6.28 10.23 -12.63
CA ASP A 75 5.90 11.10 -11.51
C ASP A 75 4.40 11.05 -11.21
N SER A 76 3.71 9.96 -11.57
CA SER A 76 2.26 9.87 -11.41
C SER A 76 1.84 8.53 -10.80
N ILE A 77 0.87 8.61 -9.91
CA ILE A 77 0.14 7.46 -9.37
C ILE A 77 -1.24 7.45 -10.03
N TYR A 78 -1.58 6.32 -10.64
CA TYR A 78 -2.90 6.08 -11.21
C TYR A 78 -3.64 5.13 -10.27
N GLN A 79 -4.68 5.62 -9.66
CA GLN A 79 -5.53 4.82 -8.79
C GLN A 79 -6.91 4.64 -9.42
N ASN A 80 -7.32 3.41 -9.59
CA ASN A 80 -8.66 3.11 -10.05
C ASN A 80 -9.66 3.43 -8.93
N ASN A 81 -10.54 4.40 -9.17
CA ASN A 81 -11.56 4.84 -8.23
C ASN A 81 -12.96 4.59 -8.80
N SER A 82 -13.32 3.34 -8.94
CA SER A 82 -14.64 2.93 -9.48
C SER A 82 -15.76 2.97 -8.44
N GLU A 83 -15.54 3.62 -7.29
CA GLU A 83 -16.55 3.76 -6.25
C GLU A 83 -16.88 5.24 -6.03
N GLY A 84 -18.14 5.57 -6.10
CA GLY A 84 -18.65 6.93 -5.90
C GLY A 84 -19.20 7.54 -7.18
N ALA A 85 -19.03 8.86 -7.34
CA ALA A 85 -19.57 9.64 -8.46
C ALA A 85 -18.83 9.45 -9.79
N PHE A 86 -17.88 8.52 -9.86
CA PHE A 86 -17.04 8.29 -11.04
C PHE A 86 -17.53 7.08 -11.82
N GLU A 87 -17.46 7.18 -13.16
CA GLU A 87 -17.80 6.08 -14.05
C GLU A 87 -16.84 4.89 -13.88
N GLU A 88 -17.30 3.67 -14.19
CA GLU A 88 -16.43 2.51 -14.22
C GLU A 88 -15.16 2.76 -15.06
N ASN A 89 -14.02 2.34 -14.53
CA ASN A 89 -12.69 2.52 -15.14
C ASN A 89 -12.16 3.96 -15.25
N GLN A 90 -12.66 4.87 -14.44
CA GLN A 90 -11.99 6.16 -14.26
C GLN A 90 -10.84 6.03 -13.27
N TYR A 91 -9.71 6.63 -13.63
CA TYR A 91 -8.54 6.70 -12.77
C TYR A 91 -8.36 8.10 -12.21
N LEU A 92 -8.05 8.16 -10.93
CA LEU A 92 -7.45 9.34 -10.34
C LEU A 92 -5.98 9.36 -10.66
N ILE A 93 -5.48 10.47 -11.18
CA ILE A 93 -4.07 10.66 -11.48
C ILE A 93 -3.52 11.65 -10.47
N VAL A 94 -2.76 11.15 -9.54
CA VAL A 94 -2.18 11.96 -8.47
C VAL A 94 -0.69 12.16 -8.76
N LYS A 95 -0.26 13.41 -8.73
CA LYS A 95 1.17 13.69 -8.70
C LYS A 95 1.64 13.52 -7.26
N PRO A 96 2.44 12.50 -6.92
CA PRO A 96 2.86 12.29 -5.54
C PRO A 96 3.67 13.49 -5.07
N ILE A 97 3.45 13.90 -3.83
CA ILE A 97 4.43 14.76 -3.16
C ILE A 97 5.68 13.92 -2.96
N GLU A 98 6.84 14.47 -3.32
CA GLU A 98 8.11 13.87 -2.96
C GLU A 98 8.14 13.60 -1.46
N LYS A 99 8.05 12.33 -1.10
CA LYS A 99 8.12 11.92 0.30
C LYS A 99 9.55 12.09 0.77
N LYS A 100 9.74 12.98 1.72
CA LYS A 100 11.04 13.11 2.39
C LYS A 100 11.22 11.92 3.34
N TRP A 101 11.96 10.93 2.88
CA TRP A 101 12.35 9.80 3.71
C TRP A 101 13.51 10.16 4.62
N ASN A 102 13.36 9.87 5.90
CA ASN A 102 14.45 9.88 6.87
C ASN A 102 15.05 8.47 6.91
N LEU A 103 16.24 8.32 6.37
CA LEU A 103 16.96 7.04 6.34
C LEU A 103 17.64 6.81 7.69
N THR A 104 17.55 5.58 8.20
CA THR A 104 18.19 5.19 9.45
C THR A 104 19.22 4.08 9.23
N ASN A 105 20.06 3.83 10.23
CA ASN A 105 21.03 2.74 10.21
C ASN A 105 20.45 1.42 10.75
N GLU A 106 19.16 1.42 11.13
CA GLU A 106 18.49 0.20 11.56
C GLU A 106 18.36 -0.76 10.39
N SER A 107 18.70 -2.00 10.61
CA SER A 107 18.56 -3.05 9.59
C SER A 107 17.89 -4.28 10.15
N LYS A 108 17.23 -5.02 9.27
CA LYS A 108 16.71 -6.36 9.55
C LYS A 108 16.76 -7.23 8.30
N LYS A 109 16.68 -8.52 8.50
CA LYS A 109 16.59 -9.48 7.42
C LYS A 109 15.10 -9.77 7.10
N ILE A 110 14.73 -9.65 5.81
CA ILE A 110 13.44 -10.06 5.29
C ILE A 110 13.74 -11.11 4.21
N ASP A 111 13.31 -12.36 4.43
CA ASP A 111 13.74 -13.50 3.65
C ASP A 111 15.29 -13.55 3.58
N ASN A 112 15.88 -13.54 2.41
CA ASN A 112 17.33 -13.56 2.21
C ASN A 112 17.96 -12.16 2.06
N TYR A 113 17.18 -11.09 2.15
CA TYR A 113 17.61 -9.73 1.87
C TYR A 113 17.85 -8.92 3.14
N ILE A 114 18.91 -8.13 3.15
CA ILE A 114 19.16 -7.13 4.20
C ILE A 114 18.39 -5.87 3.84
N CYS A 115 17.49 -5.46 4.72
CA CYS A 115 16.65 -4.28 4.56
C CYS A 115 17.00 -3.22 5.59
N TYR A 116 16.94 -1.96 5.18
CA TYR A 116 17.18 -0.81 6.04
C TYR A 116 15.88 -0.06 6.28
N LYS A 117 15.76 0.50 7.47
CA LYS A 117 14.59 1.27 7.87
C LYS A 117 14.66 2.69 7.34
N ALA A 118 13.54 3.15 6.83
CA ALA A 118 13.28 4.56 6.53
C ALA A 118 11.94 4.97 7.12
N THR A 119 11.82 6.23 7.51
CA THR A 119 10.56 6.78 8.02
C THR A 119 10.16 8.02 7.24
N THR A 120 8.87 8.22 7.09
CA THR A 120 8.28 9.47 6.58
C THR A 120 6.99 9.76 7.32
N GLU A 121 6.43 10.92 7.09
CA GLU A 121 5.18 11.34 7.74
C GLU A 121 4.18 11.77 6.69
N TYR A 122 2.91 11.58 7.00
CA TYR A 122 1.82 12.24 6.32
C TYR A 122 0.87 12.88 7.31
N ILE A 123 0.20 13.92 6.87
CA ILE A 123 -0.63 14.75 7.70
C ILE A 123 -2.08 14.58 7.27
N VAL A 124 -2.94 14.28 8.24
CA VAL A 124 -4.40 14.31 8.06
C VAL A 124 -4.93 15.52 8.79
N ILE A 125 -5.69 16.35 8.09
CA ILE A 125 -6.40 17.49 8.69
C ILE A 125 -7.87 17.13 8.72
N ASN A 126 -8.46 17.14 9.92
CA ASN A 126 -9.89 16.89 10.10
C ASN A 126 -10.47 17.87 11.13
N SER A 127 -11.76 17.72 11.50
CA SER A 127 -12.43 18.56 12.49
C SER A 127 -11.79 18.58 13.89
N LYS A 128 -10.94 17.57 14.21
CA LYS A 128 -10.18 17.47 15.47
C LYS A 128 -8.81 18.13 15.38
N GLY A 129 -8.43 18.65 14.20
CA GLY A 129 -7.15 19.30 13.95
C GLY A 129 -6.20 18.52 13.06
N LYS A 130 -4.92 18.84 13.17
CA LYS A 130 -3.83 18.25 12.41
C LYS A 130 -3.30 16.99 13.13
N ILE A 131 -3.36 15.86 12.46
CA ILE A 131 -2.84 14.58 12.96
C ILE A 131 -1.67 14.17 12.07
N VAL A 132 -0.52 13.93 12.68
CA VAL A 132 0.69 13.44 11.98
C VAL A 132 0.76 11.93 12.15
N HIS A 133 0.93 11.22 11.05
CA HIS A 133 1.09 9.78 11.04
C HIS A 133 2.47 9.41 10.49
N THR A 134 3.19 8.60 11.24
CA THR A 134 4.47 8.04 10.80
C THR A 134 4.24 6.82 9.91
N VAL A 135 4.97 6.78 8.81
CA VAL A 135 5.07 5.62 7.92
C VAL A 135 6.48 5.04 8.08
N ILE A 136 6.55 3.73 8.24
CA ILE A 136 7.81 3.00 8.36
C ILE A 136 7.96 2.10 7.13
N ALA A 137 9.09 2.20 6.46
CA ALA A 137 9.44 1.34 5.34
C ALA A 137 10.75 0.59 5.62
N TRP A 138 10.79 -0.68 5.24
CA TRP A 138 12.00 -1.47 5.18
C TRP A 138 12.33 -1.74 3.73
N TYR A 139 13.37 -1.10 3.23
CA TYR A 139 13.77 -1.17 1.84
C TYR A 139 15.06 -1.96 1.66
N CYS A 140 15.19 -2.63 0.52
CA CYS A 140 16.32 -3.46 0.15
C CYS A 140 17.13 -2.82 -0.99
N PRO A 141 18.35 -2.32 -0.75
CA PRO A 141 19.19 -1.76 -1.82
C PRO A 141 19.64 -2.79 -2.85
N GLU A 142 19.72 -4.07 -2.49
CA GLU A 142 20.08 -5.16 -3.41
C GLU A 142 19.06 -5.34 -4.55
N ILE A 143 17.84 -4.83 -4.36
CA ILE A 143 16.80 -4.78 -5.39
C ILE A 143 16.65 -3.30 -5.83
N PRO A 144 17.36 -2.86 -6.89
CA PRO A 144 17.55 -1.44 -7.21
C PRO A 144 16.35 -0.81 -7.91
N TYR A 145 15.15 -1.17 -7.51
CA TYR A 145 13.90 -0.58 -7.98
C TYR A 145 13.26 0.24 -6.88
N LYS A 146 12.84 1.47 -7.21
CA LYS A 146 12.33 2.45 -6.25
C LYS A 146 10.83 2.32 -5.99
N PHE A 147 10.31 1.11 -5.98
CA PHE A 147 8.89 0.81 -5.80
C PHE A 147 8.60 0.12 -4.48
N GLY A 148 7.33 0.11 -4.11
CA GLY A 148 6.82 -0.58 -2.94
C GLY A 148 5.30 -0.76 -2.99
N PRO A 149 4.72 -1.34 -1.93
CA PRO A 149 3.29 -1.54 -1.83
C PRO A 149 2.51 -0.22 -1.74
N ALA A 150 1.24 -0.26 -2.11
CA ALA A 150 0.28 0.84 -1.99
C ALA A 150 0.74 2.16 -2.64
N GLY A 151 1.55 2.10 -3.72
CA GLY A 151 2.06 3.28 -4.42
C GLY A 151 3.21 4.00 -3.70
N TYR A 152 3.71 3.45 -2.60
CA TYR A 152 4.90 3.99 -1.94
C TYR A 152 6.17 3.65 -2.73
N GLY A 153 7.16 4.54 -2.63
CA GLY A 153 8.45 4.37 -3.32
C GLY A 153 9.39 5.52 -3.04
N GLY A 154 10.41 5.67 -3.94
CA GLY A 154 11.39 6.76 -3.86
C GLY A 154 12.58 6.48 -2.94
N LEU A 155 12.65 5.32 -2.29
CA LEU A 155 13.82 4.87 -1.53
C LEU A 155 14.90 4.30 -2.45
N PRO A 156 16.16 4.24 -2.01
CA PRO A 156 17.27 3.67 -2.79
C PRO A 156 17.23 2.13 -2.79
N GLY A 157 16.08 1.55 -3.15
CA GLY A 157 15.79 0.13 -3.20
C GLY A 157 14.31 -0.15 -3.02
N MET A 158 13.93 -1.40 -3.26
CA MET A 158 12.54 -1.85 -3.18
C MET A 158 12.06 -1.94 -1.73
N ILE A 159 10.86 -1.45 -1.45
CA ILE A 159 10.23 -1.57 -0.13
C ILE A 159 9.67 -2.98 0.00
N LEU A 160 10.25 -3.77 0.89
CA LEU A 160 9.81 -5.13 1.18
C LEU A 160 8.80 -5.19 2.33
N GLU A 161 8.82 -4.21 3.23
CA GLU A 161 7.79 -4.06 4.25
C GLU A 161 7.43 -2.58 4.41
N LEU A 162 6.15 -2.31 4.50
CA LEU A 162 5.60 -0.97 4.71
C LEU A 162 4.58 -1.02 5.83
N GLN A 163 4.74 -0.15 6.81
CA GLN A 163 3.77 0.04 7.88
C GLN A 163 3.22 1.47 7.83
N GLU A 164 1.91 1.58 7.76
CA GLU A 164 1.17 2.83 7.87
C GLU A 164 0.13 2.69 8.99
N LYS A 165 0.33 3.36 10.11
CA LYS A 165 -0.46 3.13 11.35
C LYS A 165 -0.42 1.64 11.73
N ASN A 166 -1.60 1.03 11.78
CA ASN A 166 -1.79 -0.38 12.13
C ASN A 166 -1.75 -1.31 10.91
N ASN A 167 -1.65 -0.77 9.70
CA ASN A 167 -1.63 -1.53 8.45
C ASN A 167 -0.20 -1.88 8.06
N VAL A 168 0.07 -3.15 7.78
CA VAL A 168 1.39 -3.63 7.38
C VAL A 168 1.28 -4.47 6.12
N PHE A 169 2.04 -4.09 5.10
CA PHE A 169 2.31 -4.93 3.93
C PHE A 169 3.70 -5.54 4.06
N GLY A 170 3.81 -6.86 3.99
CA GLY A 170 5.09 -7.56 4.07
C GLY A 170 5.30 -8.46 2.86
N ALA A 171 6.47 -8.38 2.21
CA ALA A 171 6.83 -9.30 1.14
C ALA A 171 6.98 -10.72 1.67
N ILE A 172 6.29 -11.67 1.02
CA ILE A 172 6.34 -13.09 1.35
C ILE A 172 6.98 -13.94 0.25
N LYS A 173 7.08 -13.41 -0.96
CA LYS A 173 7.74 -14.05 -2.10
C LYS A 173 8.29 -12.98 -3.03
N ILE A 174 9.52 -13.19 -3.51
CA ILE A 174 10.21 -12.26 -4.41
C ILE A 174 10.71 -13.05 -5.62
N GLU A 175 10.24 -12.68 -6.80
CA GLU A 175 10.60 -13.30 -8.08
C GLU A 175 11.13 -12.23 -9.05
N LEU A 176 12.45 -12.08 -9.12
CA LEU A 176 13.07 -11.07 -9.99
C LEU A 176 13.18 -11.48 -11.47
N LYS A 177 12.99 -12.77 -11.76
CA LYS A 177 13.06 -13.36 -13.11
C LYS A 177 11.71 -13.88 -13.61
N ALA A 178 10.60 -13.35 -13.06
CA ALA A 178 9.27 -13.72 -13.52
C ALA A 178 9.05 -13.31 -14.99
N PRO A 179 8.18 -14.01 -15.74
CA PRO A 179 7.78 -13.58 -17.07
C PRO A 179 7.24 -12.16 -17.06
N LEU A 180 7.61 -11.39 -18.09
CA LEU A 180 7.19 -9.99 -18.18
C LEU A 180 5.68 -9.89 -18.42
N GLU A 181 4.97 -9.39 -17.45
CA GLU A 181 3.58 -9.02 -17.56
C GLU A 181 3.46 -7.58 -18.10
N LYS A 182 2.56 -7.36 -19.06
CA LYS A 182 2.35 -6.04 -19.64
C LYS A 182 1.52 -5.19 -18.68
N ILE A 183 2.10 -4.13 -18.14
CA ILE A 183 1.36 -3.13 -17.37
C ILE A 183 0.80 -2.09 -18.34
N GLN A 184 -0.54 -1.96 -18.36
CA GLN A 184 -1.20 -0.96 -19.19
C GLN A 184 -1.36 0.34 -18.41
N ILE A 185 -0.84 1.44 -18.99
CA ILE A 185 -1.03 2.76 -18.39
C ILE A 185 -2.42 3.26 -18.80
N PRO A 186 -3.24 3.71 -17.85
CA PRO A 186 -4.55 4.26 -18.16
C PRO A 186 -4.45 5.47 -19.06
N LYS A 187 -5.23 5.47 -20.17
CA LYS A 187 -5.24 6.57 -21.14
C LYS A 187 -6.12 7.73 -20.72
N LYS A 188 -7.10 7.47 -19.84
CA LYS A 188 -8.06 8.45 -19.34
C LYS A 188 -7.98 8.49 -17.83
N GLY A 189 -8.14 9.66 -17.25
CA GLY A 189 -8.17 9.83 -15.80
C GLY A 189 -8.41 11.28 -15.42
N ILE A 190 -8.91 11.48 -14.19
CA ILE A 190 -9.11 12.79 -13.61
C ILE A 190 -7.83 13.15 -12.84
N LYS A 191 -7.22 14.27 -13.21
CA LYS A 191 -6.08 14.79 -12.46
C LYS A 191 -6.59 15.49 -11.21
N ILE A 192 -6.11 15.05 -10.07
CA ILE A 192 -6.42 15.67 -8.78
C ILE A 192 -5.13 16.14 -8.12
N SER A 193 -5.24 17.21 -7.36
CA SER A 193 -4.13 17.64 -6.51
C SER A 193 -4.02 16.71 -5.29
N HIS A 194 -2.85 16.69 -4.68
CA HIS A 194 -2.66 15.90 -3.45
C HIS A 194 -3.54 16.40 -2.29
N GLN A 195 -4.02 17.64 -2.34
CA GLN A 195 -4.92 18.19 -1.32
C GLN A 195 -6.36 17.70 -1.48
N GLU A 196 -6.72 17.23 -2.68
CA GLU A 196 -8.04 16.69 -3.01
C GLU A 196 -8.07 15.15 -2.88
N TYR A 197 -6.91 14.53 -2.67
CA TYR A 197 -6.73 13.08 -2.47
C TYR A 197 -6.78 12.74 -0.96
#